data_064e1c3f3e4f047b14bed320f8a7ef53
#
_entry.id   064e1c3f3e4f047b14bed320f8a7ef53
#
_cell.length_a   1.000
_cell.length_b   1.000
_cell.length_c   1.000
_cell.angle_alpha   90.00
_cell.angle_beta   90.00
_cell.angle_gamma   90.00
#
_symmetry.space_group_name_H-M   'P 1'
#
loop_
_entity.id
_entity.type
_entity.pdbx_description
1 polymer ?
#
loop_
_entity_poly.entity_id
_entity_poly.type
_entity_poly.pdbx_seq_one_letter_code
_entity_poly.pdbx_strand_id
1 'polypeptide(L)'
;ESAMKPIISGIQQVGIGNPDVHKTWKWYREKFGMDVKIFEEAAEANLMLPYTGGKPHKRHAVLAVNMNGGGGFEIWQYTSRTPVAAAFDIQYGDLGIYGCKMKSRDIQATYAFLKNQQVNILGGISKNPNGDDHFYLRDLHGNIFEIVKANDWFGKTNFTTGGSYGAIIGVSDIEKSKAFYADILGFDKVIY
;
A
#
# COMPACT_ATOMS: atom_id res chain seq x y z
N GLU A 1 -3.44 28.74 26.87
CA GLU A 1 -2.69 28.11 25.74
C GLU A 1 -3.59 27.06 25.14
N SER A 2 -4.11 27.26 23.93
CA SER A 2 -4.87 26.23 23.25
C SER A 2 -3.87 25.17 22.78
N ALA A 3 -3.98 23.96 23.32
CA ALA A 3 -3.18 22.84 22.86
C ALA A 3 -3.47 22.64 21.34
N MET A 4 -2.42 22.67 20.52
CA MET A 4 -2.54 22.35 19.09
C MET A 4 -3.08 20.92 18.97
N LYS A 5 -4.19 20.76 18.26
CA LYS A 5 -4.67 19.42 17.93
C LYS A 5 -3.65 18.73 17.02
N PRO A 6 -3.31 17.47 17.29
CA PRO A 6 -2.45 16.71 16.38
C PRO A 6 -3.09 16.62 15.00
N ILE A 7 -2.29 16.80 13.96
CA ILE A 7 -2.73 16.70 12.56
C ILE A 7 -2.17 15.40 11.96
N ILE A 8 -3.05 14.54 11.49
CA ILE A 8 -2.70 13.36 10.70
C ILE A 8 -3.09 13.66 9.25
N SER A 9 -2.09 13.74 8.38
CA SER A 9 -2.27 14.20 7.00
C SER A 9 -2.55 13.07 6.00
N GLY A 10 -2.43 11.82 6.42
CA GLY A 10 -2.69 10.66 5.56
C GLY A 10 -1.76 9.49 5.84
N ILE A 11 -1.77 8.52 4.93
CA ILE A 11 -0.90 7.34 4.94
C ILE A 11 0.39 7.69 4.21
N GLN A 12 1.51 7.67 4.93
CA GLN A 12 2.82 7.95 4.35
C GLN A 12 3.39 6.72 3.64
N GLN A 13 3.22 5.54 4.23
CA GLN A 13 3.71 4.27 3.69
C GLN A 13 2.82 3.09 4.09
N VAL A 14 2.92 2.02 3.31
CA VAL A 14 2.34 0.71 3.62
C VAL A 14 3.47 -0.31 3.71
N GLY A 15 3.45 -1.16 4.74
CA GLY A 15 4.40 -2.25 4.91
C GLY A 15 4.02 -3.44 4.04
N ILE A 16 4.98 -4.01 3.32
CA ILE A 16 4.80 -5.15 2.43
C ILE A 16 5.83 -6.23 2.75
N GLY A 17 5.35 -7.30 3.41
CA GLY A 17 6.16 -8.50 3.66
C GLY A 17 6.30 -9.34 2.40
N ASN A 18 7.49 -9.88 2.13
CA ASN A 18 7.78 -10.64 0.92
C ASN A 18 8.97 -11.60 1.13
N PRO A 19 9.18 -12.58 0.23
CA PRO A 19 10.28 -13.54 0.36
C PRO A 19 11.60 -13.07 -0.25
N ASP A 20 11.63 -11.97 -1.02
CA ASP A 20 12.83 -11.44 -1.69
C ASP A 20 12.68 -9.92 -1.89
N VAL A 21 13.27 -9.16 -0.98
CA VAL A 21 13.13 -7.70 -0.94
C VAL A 21 13.67 -7.01 -2.18
N HIS A 22 14.79 -7.48 -2.73
CA HIS A 22 15.41 -6.85 -3.89
C HIS A 22 14.62 -7.08 -5.18
N LYS A 23 14.15 -8.32 -5.39
CA LYS A 23 13.28 -8.67 -6.52
C LYS A 23 11.96 -7.91 -6.46
N THR A 24 11.37 -7.81 -5.27
CA THR A 24 10.10 -7.11 -5.05
C THR A 24 10.27 -5.61 -5.29
N TRP A 25 11.32 -4.99 -4.75
CA TRP A 25 11.57 -3.57 -4.99
C TRP A 25 11.88 -3.26 -6.46
N LYS A 26 12.64 -4.12 -7.15
CA LYS A 26 12.87 -3.98 -8.60
C LYS A 26 11.55 -3.94 -9.36
N TRP A 27 10.62 -4.84 -9.06
CA TRP A 27 9.31 -4.88 -9.68
C TRP A 27 8.51 -3.59 -9.40
N TYR A 28 8.50 -3.09 -8.17
CA TYR A 28 7.82 -1.85 -7.80
C TYR A 28 8.47 -0.61 -8.42
N ARG A 29 9.77 -0.57 -8.59
CA ARG A 29 10.43 0.50 -9.36
C ARG A 29 9.93 0.54 -10.79
N GLU A 30 9.92 -0.59 -11.45
CA GLU A 30 9.59 -0.70 -12.87
C GLU A 30 8.10 -0.47 -13.15
N LYS A 31 7.21 -0.95 -12.29
CA LYS A 31 5.76 -0.92 -12.51
C LYS A 31 5.06 0.27 -11.84
N PHE A 32 5.52 0.66 -10.65
CA PHE A 32 4.86 1.67 -9.83
C PHE A 32 5.66 2.95 -9.63
N GLY A 33 6.87 3.05 -10.19
CA GLY A 33 7.70 4.23 -10.03
C GLY A 33 8.21 4.47 -8.59
N MET A 34 8.35 3.41 -7.80
CA MET A 34 8.89 3.45 -6.43
C MET A 34 10.42 3.49 -6.49
N ASP A 35 10.99 4.54 -7.05
CA ASP A 35 12.38 4.57 -7.49
C ASP A 35 13.31 5.35 -6.56
N VAL A 36 12.80 6.06 -5.57
CA VAL A 36 13.62 6.76 -4.58
C VAL A 36 13.68 5.97 -3.28
N LYS A 37 14.88 5.45 -2.99
CA LYS A 37 15.17 4.74 -1.75
C LYS A 37 15.44 5.73 -0.62
N ILE A 38 14.60 5.71 0.42
CA ILE A 38 14.80 6.52 1.62
C ILE A 38 15.82 5.85 2.55
N PHE A 39 15.64 4.56 2.79
CA PHE A 39 16.62 3.75 3.51
C PHE A 39 16.60 2.29 3.03
N GLU A 40 17.68 1.61 3.34
CA GLU A 40 17.81 0.15 3.24
C GLU A 40 18.64 -0.34 4.42
N GLU A 41 18.11 -1.27 5.19
CA GLU A 41 18.79 -1.78 6.36
C GLU A 41 18.49 -3.25 6.63
N ALA A 42 19.50 -3.93 7.21
CA ALA A 42 19.34 -5.20 7.88
C ALA A 42 19.31 -4.96 9.39
N ALA A 43 18.28 -5.45 10.07
CA ALA A 43 18.09 -5.24 11.49
C ALA A 43 17.42 -6.44 12.16
N GLU A 44 17.38 -6.43 13.47
CA GLU A 44 16.64 -7.39 14.29
C GLU A 44 15.33 -6.77 14.76
N ALA A 45 14.20 -7.44 14.48
CA ALA A 45 12.85 -6.93 14.77
C ALA A 45 12.45 -7.23 16.21
N ASN A 46 13.03 -6.53 17.18
CA ASN A 46 12.85 -6.76 18.62
C ASN A 46 11.46 -6.39 19.16
N LEU A 47 10.70 -5.56 18.44
CA LEU A 47 9.37 -5.11 18.86
C LEU A 47 8.23 -5.97 18.29
N MET A 48 8.53 -6.96 17.46
CA MET A 48 7.55 -7.79 16.78
C MET A 48 7.26 -9.12 17.49
N LEU A 49 7.74 -9.30 18.72
CA LEU A 49 7.67 -10.55 19.47
C LEU A 49 6.28 -11.19 19.54
N PRO A 50 5.17 -10.44 19.74
CA PRO A 50 3.83 -11.03 19.76
C PRO A 50 3.45 -11.73 18.45
N TYR A 51 4.07 -11.31 17.34
CA TYR A 51 3.77 -11.79 15.99
C TYR A 51 4.82 -12.78 15.44
N THR A 52 5.87 -13.04 16.21
CA THR A 52 7.02 -13.86 15.79
C THR A 52 7.28 -15.03 16.74
N GLY A 53 6.25 -15.46 17.48
CA GLY A 53 6.35 -16.58 18.42
C GLY A 53 7.24 -16.30 19.64
N GLY A 54 7.32 -15.04 20.07
CA GLY A 54 8.07 -14.60 21.25
C GLY A 54 9.58 -14.52 21.05
N LYS A 55 10.06 -14.64 19.81
CA LYS A 55 11.50 -14.58 19.48
C LYS A 55 11.78 -13.45 18.50
N PRO A 56 12.88 -12.69 18.69
CA PRO A 56 13.31 -11.71 17.70
C PRO A 56 13.75 -12.42 16.41
N HIS A 57 13.42 -11.81 15.27
CA HIS A 57 13.86 -12.28 13.95
C HIS A 57 14.61 -11.18 13.22
N LYS A 58 15.64 -11.56 12.48
CA LYS A 58 16.34 -10.66 11.57
C LYS A 58 15.48 -10.37 10.35
N ARG A 59 15.53 -9.12 9.89
CA ARG A 59 14.84 -8.64 8.71
C ARG A 59 15.75 -7.79 7.83
N HIS A 60 15.42 -7.71 6.56
CA HIS A 60 15.96 -6.72 5.63
C HIS A 60 14.81 -5.89 5.09
N ALA A 61 14.93 -4.57 5.11
CA ALA A 61 13.87 -3.66 4.65
C ALA A 61 14.42 -2.59 3.72
N VAL A 62 13.60 -2.24 2.74
CA VAL A 62 13.79 -1.08 1.85
C VAL A 62 12.55 -0.20 1.98
N LEU A 63 12.72 1.06 2.40
CA LEU A 63 11.68 2.07 2.24
C LEU A 63 11.93 2.82 0.94
N ALA A 64 11.00 2.69 0.01
CA ALA A 64 11.01 3.39 -1.27
C ALA A 64 9.77 4.27 -1.42
N VAL A 65 9.94 5.43 -2.04
CA VAL A 65 8.86 6.37 -2.31
C VAL A 65 8.74 6.68 -3.80
N ASN A 66 7.55 7.09 -4.20
CA ASN A 66 7.25 7.61 -5.52
C ASN A 66 7.21 9.15 -5.44
N MET A 67 8.12 9.82 -6.13
CA MET A 67 8.25 11.29 -6.09
C MET A 67 7.16 12.03 -6.86
N ASN A 68 6.32 11.33 -7.59
CA ASN A 68 5.14 11.91 -8.23
C ASN A 68 4.03 12.16 -7.18
N GLY A 69 3.73 11.16 -6.36
CA GLY A 69 2.68 11.22 -5.36
C GLY A 69 3.13 11.37 -3.92
N GLY A 70 4.39 11.09 -3.60
CA GLY A 70 4.94 11.16 -2.26
C GLY A 70 4.64 9.95 -1.37
N GLY A 71 3.85 8.99 -1.83
CA GLY A 71 3.54 7.78 -1.07
C GLY A 71 4.65 6.73 -1.17
N GLY A 72 4.83 5.95 -0.09
CA GLY A 72 5.90 4.97 0.05
C GLY A 72 5.42 3.55 0.31
N PHE A 73 6.36 2.61 0.11
CA PHE A 73 6.24 1.23 0.56
C PHE A 73 7.47 0.86 1.38
N GLU A 74 7.26 0.32 2.57
CA GLU A 74 8.29 -0.38 3.33
C GLU A 74 8.26 -1.85 2.92
N ILE A 75 9.19 -2.22 2.06
CA ILE A 75 9.31 -3.57 1.49
C ILE A 75 10.27 -4.34 2.37
N TRP A 76 9.83 -5.39 3.03
CA TRP A 76 10.64 -6.08 4.01
C TRP A 76 10.49 -7.61 3.96
N GLN A 77 11.56 -8.28 4.41
CA GLN A 77 11.71 -9.72 4.39
C GLN A 77 12.31 -10.19 5.72
N TYR A 78 11.73 -11.21 6.34
CA TYR A 78 12.44 -11.93 7.39
C TYR A 78 13.58 -12.72 6.78
N THR A 79 14.80 -12.58 7.36
CA THR A 79 16.01 -13.25 6.87
C THR A 79 16.47 -14.41 7.76
N SER A 80 16.01 -14.46 9.02
CA SER A 80 16.28 -15.57 9.95
C SER A 80 15.21 -16.66 9.95
N ARG A 81 14.19 -16.53 9.13
CA ARG A 81 13.17 -17.57 8.86
C ARG A 81 12.64 -17.40 7.45
N THR A 82 12.14 -18.48 6.88
CA THR A 82 11.48 -18.41 5.57
C THR A 82 10.07 -17.83 5.72
N PRO A 83 9.74 -16.73 5.03
CA PRO A 83 8.37 -16.23 4.98
C PRO A 83 7.43 -17.26 4.37
N VAL A 84 6.26 -17.42 4.94
CA VAL A 84 5.23 -18.34 4.47
C VAL A 84 4.01 -17.54 4.06
N ALA A 85 3.52 -17.76 2.85
CA ALA A 85 2.28 -17.16 2.39
C ALA A 85 1.07 -17.71 3.17
N ALA A 86 -0.07 -16.98 3.12
CA ALA A 86 -1.32 -17.49 3.66
C ALA A 86 -1.67 -18.86 3.04
N ALA A 87 -2.13 -19.79 3.86
CA ALA A 87 -2.53 -21.14 3.41
C ALA A 87 -3.92 -21.17 2.74
N PHE A 88 -4.51 -20.01 2.52
CA PHE A 88 -5.84 -19.83 1.93
C PHE A 88 -5.85 -18.58 1.04
N ASP A 89 -6.81 -18.54 0.12
CA ASP A 89 -7.04 -17.35 -0.69
C ASP A 89 -7.71 -16.25 0.14
N ILE A 90 -7.04 -15.13 0.30
CA ILE A 90 -7.58 -13.96 1.00
C ILE A 90 -8.72 -13.38 0.17
N GLN A 91 -9.90 -13.26 0.79
CA GLN A 91 -11.12 -12.79 0.17
C GLN A 91 -11.43 -11.35 0.59
N TYR A 92 -12.15 -10.64 -0.27
CA TYR A 92 -12.73 -9.35 0.09
C TYR A 92 -13.72 -9.54 1.26
N GLY A 93 -13.48 -8.80 2.34
CA GLY A 93 -14.25 -8.92 3.59
C GLY A 93 -13.55 -9.72 4.69
N ASP A 94 -12.45 -10.41 4.41
CA ASP A 94 -11.59 -10.95 5.46
C ASP A 94 -11.04 -9.85 6.36
N LEU A 95 -10.82 -10.17 7.64
CA LEU A 95 -10.32 -9.19 8.61
C LEU A 95 -8.86 -8.81 8.34
N GLY A 96 -8.57 -7.52 8.43
CA GLY A 96 -7.23 -6.97 8.22
C GLY A 96 -7.11 -6.19 6.91
N ILE A 97 -5.89 -5.89 6.51
CA ILE A 97 -5.60 -5.13 5.29
C ILE A 97 -5.75 -6.06 4.09
N TYR A 98 -6.79 -5.81 3.29
CA TYR A 98 -7.06 -6.56 2.05
C TYR A 98 -6.24 -6.06 0.87
N GLY A 99 -6.10 -4.74 0.73
CA GLY A 99 -5.40 -4.14 -0.39
C GLY A 99 -4.94 -2.71 -0.11
N CYS A 100 -4.06 -2.24 -0.96
CA CYS A 100 -3.55 -0.88 -0.94
C CYS A 100 -4.16 -0.08 -2.09
N LYS A 101 -4.61 1.15 -1.81
CA LYS A 101 -4.98 2.12 -2.85
C LYS A 101 -3.72 2.86 -3.29
N MET A 102 -3.53 2.95 -4.60
CA MET A 102 -2.45 3.72 -5.21
C MET A 102 -3.06 4.76 -6.16
N LYS A 103 -2.61 6.00 -6.01
CA LYS A 103 -3.14 7.09 -6.84
C LYS A 103 -2.56 7.10 -8.25
N SER A 104 -3.39 7.55 -9.19
CA SER A 104 -3.03 7.75 -10.59
C SER A 104 -3.48 9.13 -11.05
N ARG A 105 -2.66 9.79 -11.86
CA ARG A 105 -3.02 11.03 -12.56
C ARG A 105 -3.96 10.78 -13.72
N ASP A 106 -3.81 9.62 -14.36
CA ASP A 106 -4.54 9.23 -15.55
C ASP A 106 -4.77 7.72 -15.52
N ILE A 107 -5.99 7.32 -15.19
CA ILE A 107 -6.36 5.91 -15.04
C ILE A 107 -6.17 5.15 -16.35
N GLN A 108 -6.56 5.73 -17.50
CA GLN A 108 -6.45 5.08 -18.80
C GLN A 108 -4.97 4.85 -19.18
N ALA A 109 -4.12 5.87 -18.99
CA ALA A 109 -2.70 5.76 -19.26
C ALA A 109 -2.01 4.76 -18.34
N THR A 110 -2.34 4.76 -17.04
CA THR A 110 -1.82 3.79 -16.06
C THR A 110 -2.24 2.36 -16.41
N TYR A 111 -3.51 2.17 -16.78
CA TYR A 111 -4.01 0.87 -17.21
C TYR A 111 -3.27 0.35 -18.45
N ALA A 112 -3.12 1.18 -19.47
CA ALA A 112 -2.42 0.81 -20.70
C ALA A 112 -0.94 0.47 -20.43
N PHE A 113 -0.27 1.27 -19.62
CA PHE A 113 1.12 1.01 -19.22
C PHE A 113 1.27 -0.32 -18.48
N LEU A 114 0.48 -0.55 -17.43
CA LEU A 114 0.58 -1.77 -16.63
C LEU A 114 0.17 -3.03 -17.42
N LYS A 115 -0.81 -2.91 -18.31
CA LYS A 115 -1.17 -3.99 -19.23
C LYS A 115 -0.02 -4.33 -20.19
N ASN A 116 0.63 -3.32 -20.76
CA ASN A 116 1.80 -3.51 -21.63
C ASN A 116 3.00 -4.12 -20.86
N GLN A 117 3.11 -3.85 -19.56
CA GLN A 117 4.09 -4.45 -18.65
C GLN A 117 3.69 -5.85 -18.16
N GLN A 118 2.62 -6.42 -18.68
CA GLN A 118 2.10 -7.76 -18.32
C GLN A 118 1.78 -7.92 -16.82
N VAL A 119 1.36 -6.84 -16.17
CA VAL A 119 0.87 -6.88 -14.79
C VAL A 119 -0.48 -7.60 -14.77
N ASN A 120 -0.73 -8.40 -13.75
CA ASN A 120 -1.98 -9.12 -13.56
C ASN A 120 -3.11 -8.15 -13.15
N ILE A 121 -3.80 -7.60 -14.14
CA ILE A 121 -4.96 -6.71 -13.94
C ILE A 121 -6.21 -7.57 -13.77
N LEU A 122 -6.99 -7.27 -12.73
CA LEU A 122 -8.21 -7.98 -12.38
C LEU A 122 -9.43 -7.27 -13.02
N GLY A 123 -10.01 -7.91 -14.02
CA GLY A 123 -11.10 -7.32 -14.80
C GLY A 123 -10.63 -6.17 -15.69
N GLY A 124 -11.42 -5.11 -15.75
CA GLY A 124 -11.13 -3.92 -16.52
C GLY A 124 -11.30 -2.64 -15.70
N ILE A 125 -11.20 -1.51 -16.39
CA ILE A 125 -11.58 -0.23 -15.79
C ILE A 125 -13.09 -0.23 -15.56
N SER A 126 -13.50 0.17 -14.36
CA SER A 126 -14.90 0.32 -13.97
C SER A 126 -15.11 1.63 -13.22
N LYS A 127 -16.36 1.97 -12.92
CA LYS A 127 -16.69 3.13 -12.10
C LYS A 127 -16.79 2.74 -10.63
N ASN A 128 -16.12 3.50 -9.77
CA ASN A 128 -16.35 3.41 -8.32
C ASN A 128 -17.68 4.09 -7.94
N PRO A 129 -18.17 3.95 -6.70
CA PRO A 129 -19.41 4.60 -6.28
C PRO A 129 -19.42 6.14 -6.41
N ASN A 130 -18.24 6.76 -6.44
CA ASN A 130 -18.10 8.21 -6.67
C ASN A 130 -18.15 8.59 -8.18
N GLY A 131 -18.28 7.62 -9.08
CA GLY A 131 -18.32 7.83 -10.52
C GLY A 131 -16.96 7.98 -11.21
N ASP A 132 -15.87 7.86 -10.47
CA ASP A 132 -14.52 7.91 -11.02
C ASP A 132 -14.08 6.54 -11.55
N ASP A 133 -13.25 6.57 -12.59
CA ASP A 133 -12.62 5.35 -13.09
C ASP A 133 -11.64 4.79 -12.07
N HIS A 134 -11.63 3.48 -11.93
CA HIS A 134 -10.66 2.71 -11.14
C HIS A 134 -10.46 1.31 -11.73
N PHE A 135 -9.43 0.62 -11.28
CA PHE A 135 -9.22 -0.80 -11.55
C PHE A 135 -8.37 -1.46 -10.48
N TYR A 136 -8.38 -2.79 -10.46
CA TYR A 136 -7.61 -3.60 -9.52
C TYR A 136 -6.53 -4.39 -10.23
N LEU A 137 -5.45 -4.66 -9.51
CA LEU A 137 -4.37 -5.52 -9.98
C LEU A 137 -3.78 -6.35 -8.83
N ARG A 138 -3.01 -7.36 -9.19
CA ARG A 138 -2.15 -8.09 -8.27
C ARG A 138 -0.68 -7.79 -8.58
N ASP A 139 0.12 -7.65 -7.52
CA ASP A 139 1.57 -7.60 -7.68
C ASP A 139 2.15 -9.02 -7.92
N LEU A 140 3.50 -9.12 -7.95
CA LEU A 140 4.19 -10.37 -8.19
C LEU A 140 3.99 -11.43 -7.09
N HIS A 141 3.45 -11.05 -5.95
CA HIS A 141 3.15 -11.94 -4.81
C HIS A 141 1.65 -12.16 -4.60
N GLY A 142 0.83 -11.60 -5.47
CA GLY A 142 -0.63 -11.70 -5.39
C GLY A 142 -1.30 -10.66 -4.48
N ASN A 143 -0.56 -9.68 -3.96
CA ASN A 143 -1.14 -8.58 -3.18
C ASN A 143 -2.04 -7.71 -4.05
N ILE A 144 -3.18 -7.30 -3.49
CA ILE A 144 -4.19 -6.50 -4.18
C ILE A 144 -3.84 -5.01 -4.11
N PHE A 145 -3.93 -4.36 -5.25
CA PHE A 145 -3.86 -2.91 -5.39
C PHE A 145 -5.08 -2.39 -6.14
N GLU A 146 -5.65 -1.30 -5.65
CA GLU A 146 -6.66 -0.53 -6.35
C GLU A 146 -6.04 0.76 -6.87
N ILE A 147 -6.09 0.97 -8.18
CA ILE A 147 -5.62 2.20 -8.81
C ILE A 147 -6.78 3.19 -8.85
N VAL A 148 -6.61 4.34 -8.19
CA VAL A 148 -7.64 5.35 -7.99
C VAL A 148 -7.21 6.71 -8.51
N LYS A 149 -8.17 7.51 -8.96
CA LYS A 149 -7.94 8.92 -9.28
C LYS A 149 -7.64 9.71 -8.00
N ALA A 150 -6.69 10.63 -8.09
CA ALA A 150 -6.39 11.59 -7.03
C ALA A 150 -6.06 12.96 -7.62
N ASN A 151 -6.30 14.00 -6.82
CA ASN A 151 -6.09 15.40 -7.23
C ASN A 151 -4.91 16.07 -6.49
N ASP A 152 -4.38 15.42 -5.45
CA ASP A 152 -3.25 15.91 -4.67
C ASP A 152 -1.97 15.18 -5.07
N TRP A 153 -0.92 15.94 -5.38
CA TRP A 153 0.33 15.41 -5.93
C TRP A 153 1.52 16.13 -5.29
N PHE A 154 2.57 15.37 -5.01
CA PHE A 154 3.79 15.87 -4.42
C PHE A 154 4.71 16.52 -5.47
N GLY A 155 4.87 15.86 -6.61
CA GLY A 155 5.75 16.30 -7.68
C GLY A 155 5.26 15.86 -9.04
N LYS A 156 6.18 15.81 -10.00
CA LYS A 156 5.93 15.32 -11.35
C LYS A 156 7.09 14.46 -11.82
N THR A 157 6.80 13.23 -12.24
CA THR A 157 7.75 12.29 -12.83
C THR A 157 7.21 11.73 -14.14
N ASN A 158 7.92 10.78 -14.74
CA ASN A 158 7.46 10.09 -15.95
C ASN A 158 6.39 9.01 -15.67
N PHE A 159 6.12 8.71 -14.39
CA PHE A 159 5.06 7.78 -14.01
C PHE A 159 3.73 8.49 -13.85
N THR A 160 2.64 7.79 -14.16
CA THR A 160 1.27 8.26 -13.90
C THR A 160 0.79 7.88 -12.51
N THR A 161 1.42 6.89 -11.85
CA THR A 161 1.15 6.45 -10.49
C THR A 161 1.87 7.29 -9.45
N GLY A 162 1.36 7.34 -8.23
CA GLY A 162 1.86 8.19 -7.15
C GLY A 162 2.17 7.51 -5.82
N GLY A 163 2.34 6.19 -5.80
CA GLY A 163 2.60 5.43 -4.58
C GLY A 163 1.36 5.23 -3.71
N SER A 164 1.56 4.83 -2.46
CA SER A 164 0.47 4.53 -1.54
C SER A 164 -0.43 5.75 -1.30
N TYR A 165 -1.74 5.51 -1.22
CA TYR A 165 -2.76 6.55 -1.04
C TYR A 165 -3.82 6.19 0.01
N GLY A 166 -4.05 4.91 0.23
CA GLY A 166 -5.02 4.42 1.16
C GLY A 166 -4.91 2.92 1.36
N ALA A 167 -5.78 2.38 2.19
CA ALA A 167 -5.89 0.96 2.42
C ALA A 167 -7.36 0.52 2.43
N ILE A 168 -7.59 -0.72 1.99
CA ILE A 168 -8.87 -1.41 2.12
C ILE A 168 -8.72 -2.34 3.32
N ILE A 169 -9.53 -2.11 4.35
CA ILE A 169 -9.43 -2.82 5.61
C ILE A 169 -10.75 -3.55 5.89
N GLY A 170 -10.69 -4.87 6.01
CA GLY A 170 -11.80 -5.68 6.49
C GLY A 170 -11.91 -5.57 8.01
N VAL A 171 -13.10 -5.28 8.51
CA VAL A 171 -13.37 -5.06 9.94
C VAL A 171 -14.61 -5.86 10.38
N SER A 172 -14.65 -6.24 11.65
CA SER A 172 -15.79 -6.97 12.21
C SER A 172 -17.01 -6.08 12.54
N ASP A 173 -16.78 -4.77 12.70
CA ASP A 173 -17.81 -3.79 13.04
C ASP A 173 -17.46 -2.45 12.35
N ILE A 174 -18.18 -2.16 11.29
CA ILE A 174 -17.89 -0.99 10.46
C ILE A 174 -18.19 0.33 11.20
N GLU A 175 -19.22 0.37 12.06
CA GLU A 175 -19.58 1.60 12.77
C GLU A 175 -18.58 1.94 13.88
N LYS A 176 -18.06 0.92 14.59
CA LYS A 176 -16.97 1.12 15.55
C LYS A 176 -15.69 1.56 14.86
N SER A 177 -15.38 0.98 13.72
CA SER A 177 -14.19 1.35 12.94
C SER A 177 -14.29 2.77 12.40
N LYS A 178 -15.44 3.16 11.85
CA LYS A 178 -15.69 4.53 11.40
C LYS A 178 -15.52 5.54 12.54
N ALA A 179 -16.09 5.26 13.72
CA ALA A 179 -15.94 6.11 14.89
C ALA A 179 -14.46 6.23 15.30
N PHE A 180 -13.71 5.13 15.36
CA PHE A 180 -12.29 5.14 15.67
C PHE A 180 -11.49 6.02 14.71
N TYR A 181 -11.65 5.81 13.41
CA TYR A 181 -10.89 6.56 12.40
C TYR A 181 -11.28 8.03 12.35
N ALA A 182 -12.56 8.36 12.54
CA ALA A 182 -13.04 9.74 12.57
C ALA A 182 -12.62 10.46 13.86
N ASP A 183 -12.91 9.90 15.01
CA ASP A 183 -12.78 10.59 16.31
C ASP A 183 -11.32 10.69 16.78
N ILE A 184 -10.51 9.64 16.47
CA ILE A 184 -9.13 9.57 16.94
C ILE A 184 -8.16 10.05 15.88
N LEU A 185 -8.34 9.63 14.62
CA LEU A 185 -7.39 9.91 13.54
C LEU A 185 -7.83 11.07 12.64
N GLY A 186 -9.05 11.59 12.80
CA GLY A 186 -9.57 12.69 12.00
C GLY A 186 -9.94 12.31 10.56
N PHE A 187 -10.11 11.02 10.26
CA PHE A 187 -10.57 10.55 8.95
C PHE A 187 -12.10 10.52 8.90
N ASP A 188 -12.71 11.71 8.94
CA ASP A 188 -14.15 11.93 9.06
C ASP A 188 -14.85 12.23 7.74
N LYS A 189 -14.09 12.47 6.67
CA LYS A 189 -14.65 12.76 5.35
C LYS A 189 -15.06 11.49 4.63
N VAL A 190 -16.33 11.32 4.41
CA VAL A 190 -16.90 10.27 3.56
C VAL A 190 -16.69 10.64 2.10
N ILE A 191 -16.15 9.72 1.30
CA ILE A 191 -15.94 9.92 -0.14
C ILE A 191 -17.15 9.39 -0.92
N TYR A 192 -17.71 8.24 -0.54
CA TYR A 192 -18.94 7.65 -1.08
C TYR A 192 -19.53 6.61 -0.12
#